data_99350c9d75e57de59edf579e1c3407a9
#
_entry.id   99350c9d75e57de59edf579e1c3407a9
#
_cell.length_a   1.000
_cell.length_b   1.000
_cell.length_c   1.000
_cell.angle_alpha   90.00
_cell.angle_beta   90.00
_cell.angle_gamma   90.00
#
_symmetry.space_group_name_H-M   'P 1'
#
loop_
_entity.id
_entity.type
_entity.pdbx_description
1 polymer ?
#
loop_
_entity_poly.entity_id
_entity_poly.type
_entity_poly.pdbx_seq_one_letter_code
_entity_poly.pdbx_strand_id
1 'polypeptide(L)'
;MGEYIPHCYLPYYACSIPQGLDPETGETFYLTSTQGAFLVSLVNIGNMVGRILMGAVVDLPWVSSMVVFNVTTLATAACMIAFLFVSTYWSFACLSVMYGFSMSCVSSQISVVLAELFGIDALASTFGLVCFFRGAAFSVAWPLGGVVYEVFGSRKAIFLLGSAELFFSGCIGIAMHLMHRLKNRKNPDQKYQEN
;
A
#
# COMPACT_ATOMS: atom_id res chain seq x y z
N MET A 1 3.40 6.75 4.12
CA MET A 1 3.74 7.61 2.96
C MET A 1 3.64 6.85 1.66
N GLY A 2 4.36 5.77 1.46
CA GLY A 2 4.45 5.00 0.21
C GLY A 2 3.13 4.52 -0.38
N GLU A 3 2.13 4.25 0.45
CA GLU A 3 0.79 3.84 0.00
C GLU A 3 0.11 4.83 -0.97
N TYR A 4 0.39 6.13 -0.84
CA TYR A 4 -0.30 7.17 -1.62
C TYR A 4 0.48 7.61 -2.87
N ILE A 5 1.74 7.20 -2.99
CA ILE A 5 2.59 7.58 -4.13
C ILE A 5 1.94 7.20 -5.47
N PRO A 6 1.42 5.98 -5.69
CA PRO A 6 0.77 5.65 -6.95
C PRO A 6 -0.48 6.48 -7.24
N HIS A 7 -1.28 6.82 -6.24
CA HIS A 7 -2.45 7.68 -6.47
C HIS A 7 -2.08 9.02 -7.09
N CYS A 8 -0.95 9.58 -6.67
CA CYS A 8 -0.53 10.91 -7.08
C CYS A 8 0.31 10.90 -8.35
N TYR A 9 1.22 9.94 -8.45
CA TYR A 9 2.25 9.94 -9.49
C TYR A 9 2.00 8.93 -10.61
N LEU A 10 1.12 7.93 -10.42
CA LEU A 10 0.80 6.90 -11.42
C LEU A 10 0.33 7.49 -12.77
N PRO A 11 -0.60 8.46 -12.82
CA PRO A 11 -1.03 9.03 -14.09
C PRO A 11 0.14 9.66 -14.85
N TYR A 12 0.93 10.46 -14.14
CA TYR A 12 2.10 11.14 -14.72
C TYR A 12 3.21 10.16 -15.12
N TYR A 13 3.40 9.10 -14.35
CA TYR A 13 4.38 8.07 -14.66
C TYR A 13 3.97 7.25 -15.88
N ALA A 14 2.73 6.78 -15.93
CA ALA A 14 2.20 6.02 -17.05
C ALA A 14 2.24 6.81 -18.36
N CYS A 15 1.87 8.10 -18.33
CA CYS A 15 1.95 8.98 -19.50
C CYS A 15 3.39 9.30 -19.95
N SER A 16 4.41 9.03 -19.13
CA SER A 16 5.81 9.26 -19.50
C SER A 16 6.50 8.04 -20.12
N ILE A 17 5.84 6.88 -20.13
CA ILE A 17 6.41 5.65 -20.70
C ILE A 17 5.91 5.49 -22.14
N PRO A 18 6.82 5.30 -23.11
CA PRO A 18 6.45 5.02 -24.50
C PRO A 18 5.77 3.65 -24.56
N GLN A 19 4.59 3.56 -25.19
CA GLN A 19 3.81 2.32 -25.32
C GLN A 19 4.15 1.55 -26.60
N GLY A 20 4.80 2.18 -27.55
CA GLY A 20 5.19 1.62 -28.83
C GLY A 20 5.51 2.68 -29.89
N LEU A 21 5.87 2.22 -31.07
CA LEU A 21 6.02 3.07 -32.27
C LEU A 21 4.71 2.98 -33.06
N ASP A 22 4.21 4.14 -33.49
CA ASP A 22 3.09 4.20 -34.40
C ASP A 22 3.52 3.65 -35.76
N PRO A 23 2.85 2.62 -36.31
CA PRO A 23 3.24 1.98 -37.57
C PRO A 23 3.13 2.93 -38.79
N GLU A 24 2.34 4.00 -38.70
CA GLU A 24 2.16 4.95 -39.80
C GLU A 24 3.12 6.15 -39.73
N THR A 25 3.40 6.67 -38.53
CA THR A 25 4.20 7.88 -38.37
C THR A 25 5.60 7.64 -37.85
N GLY A 26 5.90 6.45 -37.32
CA GLY A 26 7.20 6.13 -36.70
C GLY A 26 7.45 6.87 -35.40
N GLU A 27 6.48 7.63 -34.89
CA GLU A 27 6.59 8.36 -33.64
C GLU A 27 6.25 7.47 -32.42
N THR A 28 6.87 7.77 -31.27
CA THR A 28 6.59 7.08 -30.03
C THR A 28 5.23 7.48 -29.49
N PHE A 29 4.34 6.49 -29.33
CA PHE A 29 3.00 6.70 -28.78
C PHE A 29 3.06 6.73 -27.24
N TYR A 30 2.52 7.78 -26.65
CA TYR A 30 2.38 7.96 -25.21
C TYR A 30 0.91 7.84 -24.77
N LEU A 31 0.68 7.43 -23.54
CA LEU A 31 -0.66 7.40 -22.96
C LEU A 31 -1.26 8.80 -22.85
N THR A 32 -2.53 8.91 -23.20
CA THR A 32 -3.31 10.14 -23.03
C THR A 32 -3.58 10.39 -21.53
N SER A 33 -3.67 11.65 -21.12
CA SER A 33 -4.00 12.02 -19.73
C SER A 33 -5.29 11.36 -19.23
N THR A 34 -6.28 11.15 -20.09
CA THR A 34 -7.52 10.43 -19.78
C THR A 34 -7.26 8.96 -19.43
N GLN A 35 -6.37 8.29 -20.15
CA GLN A 35 -5.98 6.91 -19.86
C GLN A 35 -5.21 6.81 -18.54
N GLY A 36 -4.34 7.79 -18.23
CA GLY A 36 -3.68 7.90 -16.94
C GLY A 36 -4.66 8.07 -15.78
N ALA A 37 -5.67 8.92 -15.94
CA ALA A 37 -6.74 9.12 -14.96
C ALA A 37 -7.58 7.84 -14.76
N PHE A 38 -7.83 7.09 -15.84
CA PHE A 38 -8.54 5.80 -15.77
C PHE A 38 -7.78 4.76 -14.94
N LEU A 39 -6.45 4.73 -14.97
CA LEU A 39 -5.65 3.85 -14.12
C LEU A 39 -5.88 4.13 -12.63
N VAL A 40 -6.00 5.41 -12.23
CA VAL A 40 -6.35 5.76 -10.84
C VAL A 40 -7.76 5.30 -10.47
N SER A 41 -8.70 5.39 -11.40
CA SER A 41 -10.05 4.85 -11.19
C SER A 41 -10.02 3.33 -10.96
N LEU A 42 -9.19 2.60 -11.69
CA LEU A 42 -8.98 1.15 -11.48
C LEU A 42 -8.37 0.85 -10.11
N VAL A 43 -7.41 1.65 -9.64
CA VAL A 43 -6.89 1.54 -8.26
C VAL A 43 -8.03 1.69 -7.24
N ASN A 44 -8.90 2.68 -7.43
CA ASN A 44 -10.02 2.94 -6.51
C ASN A 44 -11.08 1.81 -6.55
N ILE A 45 -11.36 1.25 -7.73
CA ILE A 45 -12.24 0.07 -7.87
C ILE A 45 -11.63 -1.12 -7.13
N GLY A 46 -10.36 -1.42 -7.35
CA GLY A 46 -9.63 -2.46 -6.61
C GLY A 46 -9.68 -2.25 -5.09
N ASN A 47 -9.51 -1.00 -4.65
CA ASN A 47 -9.59 -0.62 -3.24
C ASN A 47 -11.00 -0.85 -2.65
N MET A 48 -12.05 -0.50 -3.39
CA MET A 48 -13.44 -0.73 -2.96
C MET A 48 -13.75 -2.22 -2.81
N VAL A 49 -13.43 -3.02 -3.84
CA VAL A 49 -13.61 -4.47 -3.82
C VAL A 49 -12.81 -5.11 -2.68
N GLY A 50 -11.57 -4.69 -2.50
CA GLY A 50 -10.69 -5.18 -1.44
C GLY A 50 -11.27 -4.92 -0.05
N ARG A 51 -11.87 -3.75 0.21
CA ARG A 51 -12.51 -3.44 1.52
C ARG A 51 -13.66 -4.38 1.84
N ILE A 52 -14.50 -4.67 0.84
CA ILE A 52 -15.64 -5.58 1.01
C ILE A 52 -15.15 -7.00 1.31
N LEU A 53 -14.20 -7.50 0.51
CA LEU A 53 -13.68 -8.86 0.68
C LEU A 53 -12.89 -9.02 1.99
N MET A 54 -12.08 -8.03 2.35
CA MET A 54 -11.31 -8.09 3.59
C MET A 54 -12.16 -7.97 4.85
N GLY A 55 -13.28 -7.23 4.80
CA GLY A 55 -14.26 -7.27 5.88
C GLY A 55 -14.74 -8.70 6.17
N ALA A 56 -15.04 -9.47 5.12
CA ALA A 56 -15.45 -10.86 5.27
C ALA A 56 -14.30 -11.81 5.69
N VAL A 57 -13.07 -11.54 5.29
CA VAL A 57 -11.90 -12.38 5.63
C VAL A 57 -11.46 -12.21 7.08
N VAL A 58 -11.56 -10.98 7.62
CA VAL A 58 -11.17 -10.67 9.01
C VAL A 58 -12.05 -11.39 10.03
N ASP A 59 -13.31 -11.63 9.69
CA ASP A 59 -14.27 -12.32 10.56
C ASP A 59 -13.99 -13.84 10.66
N LEU A 60 -13.01 -14.36 9.91
CA LEU A 60 -12.63 -15.77 9.97
C LEU A 60 -11.71 -16.04 11.17
N PRO A 61 -12.10 -16.92 12.12
CA PRO A 61 -11.38 -17.13 13.38
C PRO A 61 -9.99 -17.78 13.22
N TRP A 62 -9.65 -18.22 12.02
CA TRP A 62 -8.40 -18.92 11.70
C TRP A 62 -7.32 -17.96 11.18
N VAL A 63 -7.65 -16.71 10.94
CA VAL A 63 -6.79 -15.73 10.28
C VAL A 63 -6.26 -14.74 11.32
N SER A 64 -4.94 -14.72 11.52
CA SER A 64 -4.30 -13.70 12.37
C SER A 64 -4.20 -12.38 11.60
N SER A 65 -4.88 -11.34 12.11
CA SER A 65 -4.91 -10.00 11.50
C SER A 65 -3.51 -9.42 11.26
N MET A 66 -2.57 -9.69 12.19
CA MET A 66 -1.17 -9.28 12.04
C MET A 66 -0.47 -9.94 10.85
N VAL A 67 -0.74 -11.23 10.58
CA VAL A 67 -0.13 -11.93 9.44
C VAL A 67 -0.69 -11.37 8.14
N VAL A 68 -2.01 -11.17 8.06
CA VAL A 68 -2.66 -10.58 6.88
C VAL A 68 -2.11 -9.18 6.61
N PHE A 69 -2.00 -8.35 7.65
CA PHE A 69 -1.44 -7.00 7.53
C PHE A 69 -0.02 -7.01 6.95
N ASN A 70 0.86 -7.87 7.44
CA ASN A 70 2.24 -7.97 6.97
C ASN A 70 2.32 -8.48 5.53
N VAL A 71 1.57 -9.54 5.20
CA VAL A 71 1.56 -10.12 3.85
C VAL A 71 1.03 -9.10 2.84
N THR A 72 -0.05 -8.40 3.16
CA THR A 72 -0.63 -7.39 2.27
C THR A 72 0.26 -6.16 2.12
N THR A 73 0.96 -5.75 3.18
CA THR A 73 1.96 -4.65 3.11
C THR A 73 3.10 -5.01 2.17
N LEU A 74 3.64 -6.23 2.29
CA LEU A 74 4.69 -6.71 1.37
C LEU A 74 4.18 -6.89 -0.06
N ALA A 75 2.95 -7.37 -0.24
CA ALA A 75 2.32 -7.45 -1.57
C ALA A 75 2.17 -6.06 -2.21
N THR A 76 1.77 -5.06 -1.43
CA THR A 76 1.70 -3.67 -1.89
C THR A 76 3.07 -3.13 -2.32
N ALA A 77 4.12 -3.42 -1.55
CA ALA A 77 5.49 -3.06 -1.91
C ALA A 77 5.95 -3.76 -3.20
N ALA A 78 5.63 -5.05 -3.36
CA ALA A 78 5.94 -5.81 -4.57
C ALA A 78 5.20 -5.25 -5.80
N CYS A 79 3.93 -4.87 -5.67
CA CYS A 79 3.17 -4.21 -6.74
C CYS A 79 3.82 -2.89 -7.15
N MET A 80 4.32 -2.08 -6.19
CA MET A 80 5.03 -0.83 -6.50
C MET A 80 6.32 -1.07 -7.29
N ILE A 81 7.07 -2.09 -6.92
CA ILE A 81 8.28 -2.48 -7.68
C ILE A 81 7.87 -2.97 -9.08
N ALA A 82 6.81 -3.75 -9.19
CA ALA A 82 6.32 -4.25 -10.47
C ALA A 82 5.94 -3.13 -11.44
N PHE A 83 5.43 -1.98 -10.97
CA PHE A 83 5.17 -0.81 -11.82
C PHE A 83 6.42 -0.31 -12.58
N LEU A 84 7.62 -0.54 -12.04
CA LEU A 84 8.87 -0.11 -12.69
C LEU A 84 9.24 -0.95 -13.92
N PHE A 85 8.76 -2.20 -13.99
CA PHE A 85 9.07 -3.16 -15.05
C PHE A 85 8.00 -3.24 -16.13
N VAL A 86 6.84 -2.63 -15.88
CA VAL A 86 5.70 -2.67 -16.80
C VAL A 86 5.79 -1.51 -17.80
N SER A 87 5.55 -1.82 -19.08
CA SER A 87 5.54 -0.85 -20.18
C SER A 87 4.22 -0.83 -20.98
N THR A 88 3.33 -1.83 -20.80
CA THR A 88 2.09 -1.95 -21.56
C THR A 88 0.89 -1.44 -20.75
N TYR A 89 -0.03 -0.72 -21.40
CA TYR A 89 -1.24 -0.18 -20.75
C TYR A 89 -2.07 -1.23 -20.01
N TRP A 90 -2.31 -2.39 -20.62
CA TRP A 90 -3.08 -3.45 -20.00
C TRP A 90 -2.42 -4.01 -18.74
N SER A 91 -1.10 -4.11 -18.75
CA SER A 91 -0.34 -4.52 -17.56
C SER A 91 -0.41 -3.46 -16.46
N PHE A 92 -0.37 -2.16 -16.82
CA PHE A 92 -0.64 -1.08 -15.85
C PHE A 92 -2.04 -1.18 -15.26
N ALA A 93 -3.05 -1.48 -16.10
CA ALA A 93 -4.43 -1.62 -15.64
C ALA A 93 -4.60 -2.77 -14.64
N CYS A 94 -4.10 -3.97 -14.97
CA CYS A 94 -4.15 -5.12 -14.08
C CYS A 94 -3.41 -4.85 -12.77
N LEU A 95 -2.21 -4.27 -12.85
CA LEU A 95 -1.39 -3.97 -11.69
C LEU A 95 -2.03 -2.90 -10.80
N SER A 96 -2.72 -1.92 -11.39
CA SER A 96 -3.48 -0.89 -10.67
C SER A 96 -4.60 -1.49 -9.82
N VAL A 97 -5.34 -2.47 -10.36
CA VAL A 97 -6.38 -3.17 -9.59
C VAL A 97 -5.78 -3.98 -8.45
N MET A 98 -4.71 -4.74 -8.71
CA MET A 98 -4.01 -5.53 -7.69
C MET A 98 -3.42 -4.65 -6.58
N TYR A 99 -2.83 -3.52 -6.97
CA TYR A 99 -2.30 -2.54 -6.02
C TYR A 99 -3.42 -1.95 -5.14
N GLY A 100 -4.52 -1.51 -5.75
CA GLY A 100 -5.68 -0.98 -5.03
C GLY A 100 -6.27 -1.99 -4.04
N PHE A 101 -6.38 -3.26 -4.44
CA PHE A 101 -6.81 -4.35 -3.58
C PHE A 101 -5.88 -4.52 -2.38
N SER A 102 -4.57 -4.64 -2.60
CA SER A 102 -3.57 -4.80 -1.53
C SER A 102 -3.56 -3.62 -0.57
N MET A 103 -3.63 -2.39 -1.09
CA MET A 103 -3.69 -1.16 -0.30
C MET A 103 -4.93 -1.10 0.59
N SER A 104 -6.07 -1.58 0.09
CA SER A 104 -7.32 -1.68 0.85
C SER A 104 -7.16 -2.58 2.08
N CYS A 105 -6.51 -3.73 1.90
CA CYS A 105 -6.26 -4.69 2.97
C CYS A 105 -5.44 -4.05 4.10
N VAL A 106 -4.35 -3.35 3.76
CA VAL A 106 -3.52 -2.62 4.74
C VAL A 106 -4.35 -1.61 5.52
N SER A 107 -5.15 -0.81 4.84
CA SER A 107 -5.97 0.24 5.49
C SER A 107 -7.06 -0.31 6.39
N SER A 108 -7.68 -1.43 6.03
CA SER A 108 -8.76 -2.06 6.80
C SER A 108 -8.23 -2.77 8.05
N GLN A 109 -7.03 -3.33 7.99
CA GLN A 109 -6.45 -4.11 9.07
C GLN A 109 -5.89 -3.27 10.23
N ILE A 110 -5.62 -1.98 10.02
CA ILE A 110 -5.01 -1.12 11.05
C ILE A 110 -5.85 -1.10 12.33
N SER A 111 -7.17 -0.92 12.22
CA SER A 111 -8.06 -0.87 13.39
C SER A 111 -8.11 -2.20 14.13
N VAL A 112 -8.12 -3.31 13.39
CA VAL A 112 -8.17 -4.67 13.98
C VAL A 112 -6.86 -5.00 14.69
N VAL A 113 -5.72 -4.71 14.06
CA VAL A 113 -4.39 -4.90 14.67
C VAL A 113 -4.21 -4.05 15.93
N LEU A 114 -4.71 -2.80 15.91
CA LEU A 114 -4.67 -1.94 17.10
C LEU A 114 -5.54 -2.48 18.23
N ALA A 115 -6.74 -3.01 17.91
CA ALA A 115 -7.61 -3.64 18.90
C ALA A 115 -6.97 -4.90 19.52
N GLU A 116 -6.30 -5.72 18.71
CA GLU A 116 -5.56 -6.90 19.18
C GLU A 116 -4.38 -6.54 20.09
N LEU A 117 -3.68 -5.42 19.81
CA LEU A 117 -2.46 -5.03 20.54
C LEU A 117 -2.75 -4.26 21.84
N PHE A 118 -3.72 -3.36 21.81
CA PHE A 118 -3.95 -2.37 22.88
C PHE A 118 -5.31 -2.53 23.59
N GLY A 119 -6.15 -3.46 23.10
CA GLY A 119 -7.50 -3.65 23.60
C GLY A 119 -8.48 -2.61 23.06
N ILE A 120 -9.78 -2.89 23.24
CA ILE A 120 -10.88 -2.07 22.71
C ILE A 120 -10.96 -0.72 23.44
N ASP A 121 -10.64 -0.66 24.73
CA ASP A 121 -10.72 0.56 25.54
C ASP A 121 -9.73 1.64 25.08
N ALA A 122 -8.55 1.25 24.61
CA ALA A 122 -7.53 2.17 24.09
C ALA A 122 -7.63 2.42 22.58
N LEU A 123 -8.53 1.72 21.87
CA LEU A 123 -8.61 1.73 20.42
C LEU A 123 -8.82 3.13 19.85
N ALA A 124 -9.77 3.90 20.39
CA ALA A 124 -10.12 5.22 19.89
C ALA A 124 -8.93 6.19 19.98
N SER A 125 -8.21 6.20 21.11
CA SER A 125 -7.06 7.04 21.34
C SER A 125 -5.88 6.64 20.45
N THR A 126 -5.59 5.35 20.38
CA THR A 126 -4.47 4.80 19.58
C THR A 126 -4.72 4.99 18.08
N PHE A 127 -5.94 4.76 17.62
CA PHE A 127 -6.32 4.99 16.22
C PHE A 127 -6.22 6.47 15.84
N GLY A 128 -6.65 7.38 16.72
CA GLY A 128 -6.51 8.83 16.52
C GLY A 128 -5.03 9.24 16.38
N LEU A 129 -4.15 8.68 17.23
CA LEU A 129 -2.71 8.93 17.16
C LEU A 129 -2.10 8.43 15.83
N VAL A 130 -2.47 7.22 15.40
CA VAL A 130 -2.02 6.67 14.11
C VAL A 130 -2.51 7.55 12.95
N CYS A 131 -3.77 7.97 12.96
CA CYS A 131 -4.31 8.87 11.93
C CYS A 131 -3.58 10.22 11.90
N PHE A 132 -3.24 10.77 13.06
CA PHE A 132 -2.46 12.01 13.16
C PHE A 132 -1.09 11.87 12.49
N PHE A 133 -0.32 10.84 12.84
CA PHE A 133 0.99 10.59 12.21
C PHE A 133 0.88 10.27 10.73
N ARG A 134 -0.16 9.53 10.29
CA ARG A 134 -0.42 9.29 8.86
C ARG A 134 -0.70 10.59 8.12
N GLY A 135 -1.52 11.47 8.68
CA GLY A 135 -1.81 12.79 8.09
C GLY A 135 -0.57 13.67 7.99
N ALA A 136 0.23 13.76 9.05
CA ALA A 136 1.50 14.49 9.03
C ALA A 136 2.47 13.91 7.99
N ALA A 137 2.62 12.58 7.96
CA ALA A 137 3.45 11.90 6.98
C ALA A 137 2.97 12.15 5.53
N PHE A 138 1.65 12.17 5.30
CA PHE A 138 1.07 12.46 3.99
C PHE A 138 1.37 13.90 3.54
N SER A 139 1.27 14.88 4.45
CA SER A 139 1.57 16.29 4.15
C SER A 139 3.03 16.50 3.73
N VAL A 140 3.96 15.71 4.27
CA VAL A 140 5.39 15.76 3.90
C VAL A 140 5.68 14.96 2.63
N ALA A 141 4.89 13.93 2.32
CA ALA A 141 5.12 13.06 1.16
C ALA A 141 5.06 13.81 -0.18
N TRP A 142 4.14 14.77 -0.31
CA TRP A 142 3.98 15.55 -1.53
C TRP A 142 5.20 16.40 -1.88
N PRO A 143 5.68 17.31 -1.01
CA PRO A 143 6.88 18.08 -1.30
C PRO A 143 8.12 17.19 -1.43
N LEU A 144 8.23 16.12 -0.63
CA LEU A 144 9.35 15.18 -0.74
C LEU A 144 9.40 14.49 -2.10
N GLY A 145 8.25 14.06 -2.64
CA GLY A 145 8.16 13.50 -3.98
C GLY A 145 8.60 14.48 -5.07
N GLY A 146 8.27 15.76 -4.92
CA GLY A 146 8.74 16.84 -5.80
C GLY A 146 10.25 16.98 -5.77
N VAL A 147 10.84 17.09 -4.57
CA VAL A 147 12.31 17.20 -4.40
C VAL A 147 13.04 15.99 -4.96
N VAL A 148 12.53 14.77 -4.71
CA VAL A 148 13.12 13.54 -5.28
C VAL A 148 13.09 13.57 -6.81
N TYR A 149 11.99 14.07 -7.40
CA TYR A 149 11.91 14.23 -8.85
C TYR A 149 12.93 15.24 -9.38
N GLU A 150 13.10 16.39 -8.71
CA GLU A 150 14.08 17.42 -9.11
C GLU A 150 15.53 16.92 -9.02
N VAL A 151 15.87 16.19 -7.94
CA VAL A 151 17.24 15.69 -7.70
C VAL A 151 17.62 14.55 -8.63
N PHE A 152 16.71 13.57 -8.81
CA PHE A 152 17.02 12.36 -9.59
C PHE A 152 16.58 12.43 -11.04
N GLY A 153 15.79 13.43 -11.44
CA GLY A 153 15.29 13.60 -12.81
C GLY A 153 14.40 12.45 -13.30
N SER A 154 14.01 11.53 -12.40
CA SER A 154 13.29 10.31 -12.77
C SER A 154 12.13 10.03 -11.83
N ARG A 155 10.93 9.85 -12.40
CA ARG A 155 9.74 9.43 -11.67
C ARG A 155 9.88 8.02 -11.08
N LYS A 156 10.76 7.17 -11.65
CA LYS A 156 11.08 5.83 -11.12
C LYS A 156 11.63 5.90 -9.70
N ALA A 157 12.42 6.93 -9.39
CA ALA A 157 13.00 7.12 -8.06
C ALA A 157 11.93 7.29 -6.97
N ILE A 158 10.80 7.95 -7.30
CA ILE A 158 9.67 8.14 -6.38
C ILE A 158 9.02 6.80 -6.03
N PHE A 159 8.79 5.93 -7.04
CA PHE A 159 8.23 4.60 -6.81
C PHE A 159 9.19 3.70 -6.03
N LEU A 160 10.50 3.82 -6.28
CA LEU A 160 11.52 3.08 -5.56
C LEU A 160 11.55 3.50 -4.08
N LEU A 161 11.48 4.79 -3.79
CA LEU A 161 11.42 5.32 -2.43
C LEU A 161 10.19 4.80 -1.68
N GLY A 162 9.01 4.87 -2.32
CA GLY A 162 7.78 4.36 -1.72
C GLY A 162 7.78 2.85 -1.49
N SER A 163 8.37 2.08 -2.42
CA SER A 163 8.51 0.63 -2.25
C SER A 163 9.47 0.28 -1.11
N ALA A 164 10.58 1.01 -0.96
CA ALA A 164 11.51 0.84 0.14
C ALA A 164 10.84 1.12 1.50
N GLU A 165 10.06 2.20 1.60
CA GLU A 165 9.31 2.55 2.81
C GLU A 165 8.32 1.44 3.21
N LEU A 166 7.56 0.91 2.25
CA LEU A 166 6.60 -0.18 2.50
C LEU A 166 7.32 -1.47 2.88
N PHE A 167 8.47 -1.76 2.27
CA PHE A 167 9.28 -2.92 2.61
C PHE A 167 9.80 -2.84 4.05
N PHE A 168 10.36 -1.68 4.46
CA PHE A 168 10.78 -1.46 5.85
C PHE A 168 9.61 -1.58 6.83
N SER A 169 8.43 -1.04 6.48
CA SER A 169 7.22 -1.16 7.28
C SER A 169 6.81 -2.63 7.45
N GLY A 170 6.86 -3.44 6.39
CA GLY A 170 6.60 -4.87 6.45
C GLY A 170 7.59 -5.63 7.33
N CYS A 171 8.89 -5.29 7.26
CA CYS A 171 9.92 -5.88 8.12
C CYS A 171 9.68 -5.57 9.60
N ILE A 172 9.34 -4.33 9.93
CA ILE A 172 9.00 -3.92 11.31
C ILE A 172 7.75 -4.68 11.79
N GLY A 173 6.73 -4.81 10.95
CA GLY A 173 5.52 -5.55 11.25
C GLY A 173 5.79 -7.04 11.56
N ILE A 174 6.68 -7.69 10.78
CA ILE A 174 7.11 -9.07 11.05
C ILE A 174 7.85 -9.15 12.39
N ALA A 175 8.74 -8.23 12.67
CA ALA A 175 9.46 -8.19 13.95
C ALA A 175 8.50 -8.05 15.14
N MET A 176 7.49 -7.17 15.03
CA MET A 176 6.44 -7.02 16.04
C MET A 176 5.63 -8.31 16.23
N HIS A 177 5.23 -8.96 15.13
CA HIS A 177 4.51 -10.23 15.19
C HIS A 177 5.30 -11.32 15.90
N LEU A 178 6.59 -11.43 15.60
CA LEU A 178 7.47 -12.41 16.26
C LEU A 178 7.63 -12.10 17.74
N MET A 179 7.82 -10.84 18.13
CA MET A 179 7.92 -10.42 19.53
C MET A 179 6.62 -10.72 20.30
N HIS A 180 5.47 -10.44 19.72
CA HIS A 180 4.17 -10.74 20.31
C HIS A 180 3.98 -12.25 20.52
N ARG A 181 4.34 -13.07 19.55
CA ARG A 181 4.31 -14.54 19.69
C ARG A 181 5.26 -15.05 20.78
N LEU A 182 6.46 -14.48 20.88
CA LEU A 182 7.44 -14.88 21.90
C LEU A 182 6.98 -14.47 23.30
N LYS A 183 6.36 -13.30 23.46
CA LYS A 183 5.78 -12.84 24.73
C LYS A 183 4.65 -13.76 25.20
N ASN A 184 3.74 -14.12 24.30
CA ASN A 184 2.62 -15.04 24.61
C ASN A 184 3.07 -16.46 24.93
N ARG A 185 4.23 -16.88 24.42
CA ARG A 185 4.85 -18.17 24.77
C ARG A 185 5.48 -18.18 26.15
N LYS A 186 5.97 -17.02 26.62
CA LYS A 186 6.62 -16.89 27.93
C LYS A 186 5.65 -16.71 29.11
N ASN A 187 4.43 -16.21 28.84
CA ASN A 187 3.40 -15.98 29.88
C ASN A 187 2.07 -16.65 29.46
N PRO A 188 1.95 -17.98 29.60
CA PRO A 188 0.71 -18.68 29.28
C PRO A 188 -0.45 -18.31 30.22
N ASP A 189 -0.17 -17.82 31.44
CA ASP A 189 -1.17 -17.54 32.48
C ASP A 189 -1.99 -16.27 32.27
N GLN A 190 -1.54 -15.33 31.43
CA GLN A 190 -2.31 -14.12 31.10
C GLN A 190 -3.52 -14.38 30.19
N LYS A 191 -3.55 -15.50 29.49
CA LYS A 191 -4.66 -15.89 28.58
C LYS A 191 -5.96 -16.25 29.33
N TYR A 192 -5.88 -16.52 30.63
CA TYR A 192 -7.05 -16.88 31.46
C TYR A 192 -7.69 -15.70 32.18
N GLN A 193 -7.12 -14.48 32.10
CA GLN A 193 -7.67 -13.30 32.73
C GLN A 193 -8.43 -12.37 31.74
N GLU A 194 -8.36 -12.63 30.45
CA GLU A 194 -9.03 -11.82 29.38
C GLU A 194 -10.28 -12.51 28.79
N ASN A 195 -10.73 -13.66 29.33
CA ASN A 195 -12.02 -14.29 29.06
C ASN A 195 -12.92 -14.10 30.31
#